data_3415923f3ccb0d3d69192c8e94a690a8
#
_entry.id   3415923f3ccb0d3d69192c8e94a690a8
#
_cell.length_a   1.000
_cell.length_b   1.000
_cell.length_c   1.000
_cell.angle_alpha   90.00
_cell.angle_beta   90.00
_cell.angle_gamma   90.00
#
_symmetry.space_group_name_H-M   'P 1'
#
loop_
_entity.id
_entity.type
_entity.pdbx_description
1 polymer ?
#
loop_
_entity_poly.entity_id
_entity_poly.type
_entity_poly.pdbx_seq_one_letter_code
_entity_poly.pdbx_strand_id
1 'polypeptide(L)'
;MMKNNKNIITAILVFALVAAGIYSCSDEYLDETDNYNIDSQGYFNSEDDYYMALVGVYDLLQASYVNVLLGEIASDNTLCGGESATDVVGFQQIDDMGHTSVNSNLRDVWSWMFSGISRANYFLEFQDKTDFEGRNKMIAEVRFLRAYYH
;
A
#
# COMPACT_ATOMS: atom_id res chain seq x y z
N MET A 1 35.53 -48.29 32.69
CA MET A 1 34.37 -47.49 33.21
C MET A 1 34.34 -46.03 32.79
N MET A 2 35.42 -45.42 32.34
CA MET A 2 35.48 -43.99 31.91
C MET A 2 34.92 -43.66 30.52
N LYS A 3 34.79 -44.64 29.62
CA LYS A 3 34.32 -44.37 28.23
C LYS A 3 32.82 -44.10 28.15
N ASN A 4 32.03 -44.67 29.08
CA ASN A 4 30.56 -44.48 29.09
C ASN A 4 30.15 -43.09 29.57
N ASN A 5 30.91 -42.46 30.49
CA ASN A 5 30.59 -41.12 30.99
C ASN A 5 30.81 -40.01 29.95
N LYS A 6 31.80 -40.17 29.06
CA LYS A 6 32.03 -39.18 27.98
C LYS A 6 30.86 -39.14 27.01
N ASN A 7 30.30 -40.29 26.65
CA ASN A 7 29.14 -40.39 25.74
C ASN A 7 27.87 -39.79 26.36
N ILE A 8 27.67 -39.95 27.68
CA ILE A 8 26.57 -39.37 28.43
C ILE A 8 26.69 -37.85 28.47
N ILE A 9 27.91 -37.33 28.78
CA ILE A 9 28.17 -35.86 28.80
C ILE A 9 27.95 -35.27 27.40
N THR A 10 28.41 -35.91 26.34
CA THR A 10 28.18 -35.44 24.96
C THR A 10 26.70 -35.45 24.61
N ALA A 11 25.94 -36.45 25.00
CA ALA A 11 24.50 -36.51 24.78
C ALA A 11 23.73 -35.39 25.51
N ILE A 12 24.13 -35.07 26.76
CA ILE A 12 23.55 -33.97 27.54
C ILE A 12 23.87 -32.61 26.88
N LEU A 13 25.11 -32.42 26.40
CA LEU A 13 25.51 -31.18 25.71
C LEU A 13 24.75 -30.97 24.41
N VAL A 14 24.57 -32.01 23.62
CA VAL A 14 23.78 -31.97 22.37
C VAL A 14 22.32 -31.67 22.68
N PHE A 15 21.75 -32.32 23.71
CA PHE A 15 20.36 -32.04 24.11
C PHE A 15 20.17 -30.60 24.62
N ALA A 16 21.12 -30.05 25.38
CA ALA A 16 21.10 -28.67 25.84
C ALA A 16 21.21 -27.67 24.70
N LEU A 17 22.05 -27.96 23.67
CA LEU A 17 22.16 -27.12 22.48
C LEU A 17 20.87 -27.13 21.62
N VAL A 18 20.22 -28.27 21.47
CA VAL A 18 18.93 -28.38 20.76
C VAL A 18 17.83 -27.67 21.53
N ALA A 19 17.77 -27.81 22.85
CA ALA A 19 16.80 -27.11 23.69
C ALA A 19 16.99 -25.59 23.64
N ALA A 20 18.24 -25.09 23.68
CA ALA A 20 18.53 -23.65 23.54
C ALA A 20 18.11 -23.11 22.16
N GLY A 21 18.23 -23.88 21.09
CA GLY A 21 17.78 -23.52 19.73
C GLY A 21 16.25 -23.39 19.62
N ILE A 22 15.48 -24.16 20.38
CA ILE A 22 14.01 -24.12 20.36
C ILE A 22 13.50 -22.83 21.07
N TYR A 23 14.20 -22.37 22.12
CA TYR A 23 13.85 -21.13 22.82
C TYR A 23 14.25 -19.86 22.05
N SER A 24 15.10 -19.96 21.03
CA SER A 24 15.55 -18.80 20.22
C SER A 24 14.51 -18.30 19.22
N CYS A 25 13.47 -19.07 18.93
CA CYS A 25 12.37 -18.71 18.03
C CYS A 25 11.11 -18.33 18.81
N SER A 26 11.22 -17.49 19.87
CA SER A 26 10.02 -16.95 20.51
C SER A 26 9.52 -15.75 19.71
N ASP A 27 8.18 -15.67 19.51
CA ASP A 27 7.53 -14.54 18.82
C ASP A 27 7.89 -13.19 19.48
N GLU A 28 8.20 -13.19 20.77
CA GLU A 28 8.61 -12.02 21.55
C GLU A 28 9.95 -11.39 21.10
N TYR A 29 10.84 -12.16 20.42
CA TYR A 29 12.08 -11.63 19.84
C TYR A 29 11.83 -10.87 18.53
N LEU A 30 10.71 -11.14 17.86
CA LEU A 30 10.29 -10.50 16.61
C LEU A 30 9.34 -9.32 16.85
N ASP A 31 8.86 -9.16 18.08
CA ASP A 31 7.97 -8.09 18.50
C ASP A 31 8.77 -6.83 18.83
N GLU A 32 9.46 -6.28 17.82
CA GLU A 32 10.08 -4.97 17.93
C GLU A 32 8.98 -3.91 17.88
N THR A 33 8.67 -3.30 19.02
CA THR A 33 7.83 -2.10 19.06
C THR A 33 8.54 -1.00 18.31
N ASP A 34 8.18 -0.81 17.04
CA ASP A 34 8.68 0.28 16.23
C ASP A 34 8.13 1.60 16.78
N ASN A 35 8.93 2.26 17.63
CA ASN A 35 8.58 3.53 18.24
C ASN A 35 8.57 4.71 17.25
N TYR A 36 8.97 4.48 16.01
CA TYR A 36 9.07 5.51 14.96
C TYR A 36 7.99 5.40 13.90
N ASN A 37 7.39 4.24 13.71
CA ASN A 37 6.30 4.03 12.79
C ASN A 37 5.01 3.74 13.57
N ILE A 38 3.98 4.51 13.31
CA ILE A 38 2.65 4.24 13.83
C ILE A 38 2.15 3.01 13.06
N ASP A 39 2.04 1.87 13.75
CA ASP A 39 1.45 0.67 13.17
C ASP A 39 -0.06 0.88 12.93
N SER A 40 -0.66 0.01 12.14
CA SER A 40 -2.08 0.09 11.83
C SER A 40 -2.99 -0.07 13.06
N GLN A 41 -2.51 -0.77 14.09
CA GLN A 41 -3.25 -0.93 15.34
C GLN A 41 -3.13 0.31 16.24
N GLY A 42 -2.00 1.01 16.18
CA GLY A 42 -1.73 2.27 16.87
C GLY A 42 -2.39 3.49 16.23
N TYR A 43 -2.94 3.39 15.02
CA TYR A 43 -3.63 4.47 14.30
C TYR A 43 -5.15 4.39 14.48
N PHE A 44 -5.90 5.36 14.03
CA PHE A 44 -7.36 5.44 14.13
C PHE A 44 -7.91 5.48 15.57
N ASN A 45 -7.25 6.16 16.49
CA ASN A 45 -7.66 6.30 17.89
C ASN A 45 -8.41 7.61 18.16
N SER A 46 -8.39 8.57 17.23
CA SER A 46 -9.01 9.89 17.34
C SER A 46 -9.68 10.30 16.05
N GLU A 47 -10.60 11.28 16.12
CA GLU A 47 -11.21 11.91 14.95
C GLU A 47 -10.15 12.50 14.00
N ASP A 48 -9.08 13.07 14.54
CA ASP A 48 -7.98 13.64 13.76
C ASP A 48 -7.27 12.57 12.93
N ASP A 49 -7.10 11.35 13.45
CA ASP A 49 -6.51 10.25 12.69
C ASP A 49 -7.37 9.89 11.47
N TYR A 50 -8.69 9.81 11.67
CA TYR A 50 -9.63 9.57 10.57
C TYR A 50 -9.61 10.71 9.55
N TYR A 51 -9.54 11.96 10.02
CA TYR A 51 -9.45 13.11 9.14
C TYR A 51 -8.17 13.08 8.31
N MET A 52 -7.04 12.80 8.91
CA MET A 52 -5.75 12.69 8.20
C MET A 52 -5.75 11.53 7.20
N ALA A 53 -6.35 10.39 7.57
CA ALA A 53 -6.51 9.27 6.66
C ALA A 53 -7.43 9.62 5.47
N LEU A 54 -8.54 10.32 5.71
CA LEU A 54 -9.44 10.83 4.67
C LEU A 54 -8.71 11.78 3.72
N VAL A 55 -7.93 12.74 4.25
CA VAL A 55 -7.09 13.64 3.45
C VAL A 55 -6.13 12.82 2.58
N GLY A 56 -5.54 11.76 3.12
CA GLY A 56 -4.68 10.84 2.38
C GLY A 56 -5.40 10.12 1.22
N VAL A 57 -6.70 9.85 1.35
CA VAL A 57 -7.52 9.32 0.24
C VAL A 57 -7.79 10.41 -0.80
N TYR A 58 -8.12 11.62 -0.37
CA TYR A 58 -8.35 12.77 -1.27
C TYR A 58 -7.10 13.17 -2.05
N ASP A 59 -5.91 13.02 -1.47
CA ASP A 59 -4.63 13.40 -2.08
C ASP A 59 -4.46 12.81 -3.49
N LEU A 60 -4.94 11.60 -3.70
CA LEU A 60 -4.85 10.91 -5.00
C LEU A 60 -5.71 11.57 -6.11
N LEU A 61 -6.66 12.45 -5.76
CA LEU A 61 -7.41 13.21 -6.77
C LEU A 61 -6.53 14.20 -7.54
N GLN A 62 -5.38 14.60 -7.00
CA GLN A 62 -4.40 15.40 -7.72
C GLN A 62 -3.89 14.70 -8.99
N ALA A 63 -3.85 13.35 -8.98
CA ALA A 63 -3.51 12.55 -10.14
C ALA A 63 -4.65 12.49 -11.19
N SER A 64 -5.86 12.93 -10.85
CA SER A 64 -7.01 12.89 -11.77
C SER A 64 -6.80 13.74 -13.04
N TYR A 65 -5.96 14.79 -12.96
CA TYR A 65 -5.59 15.59 -14.12
C TYR A 65 -4.98 14.72 -15.24
N VAL A 66 -4.13 13.77 -14.88
CA VAL A 66 -3.52 12.85 -15.86
C VAL A 66 -4.57 11.89 -16.44
N ASN A 67 -5.53 11.44 -15.60
CA ASN A 67 -6.65 10.64 -16.09
C ASN A 67 -7.52 11.41 -17.10
N VAL A 68 -7.84 12.68 -16.81
CA VAL A 68 -8.55 13.56 -17.75
C VAL A 68 -7.73 13.77 -19.02
N LEU A 69 -6.44 14.05 -18.88
CA LEU A 69 -5.54 14.24 -20.02
C LEU A 69 -5.51 13.00 -20.92
N LEU A 70 -5.40 11.81 -20.34
CA LEU A 70 -5.42 10.55 -21.09
C LEU A 70 -6.78 10.31 -21.75
N GLY A 71 -7.88 10.61 -21.05
CA GLY A 71 -9.23 10.48 -21.61
C GLY A 71 -9.46 11.41 -22.81
N GLU A 72 -8.96 12.64 -22.76
CA GLU A 72 -9.03 13.58 -23.88
C GLU A 72 -8.16 13.14 -25.05
N ILE A 73 -6.91 12.75 -24.81
CA ILE A 73 -5.98 12.31 -25.85
C ILE A 73 -6.45 11.00 -26.51
N ALA A 74 -7.07 10.10 -25.75
CA ALA A 74 -7.62 8.85 -26.27
C ALA A 74 -8.95 9.03 -27.03
N SER A 75 -9.41 10.28 -27.19
CA SER A 75 -10.65 10.60 -27.88
C SER A 75 -10.38 11.31 -29.23
N ASP A 76 -11.35 11.31 -30.12
CA ASP A 76 -11.28 12.03 -31.38
C ASP A 76 -11.32 13.56 -31.25
N ASN A 77 -11.45 14.08 -30.02
CA ASN A 77 -11.64 15.52 -29.77
C ASN A 77 -10.33 16.29 -29.59
N THR A 78 -9.25 15.61 -29.28
CA THR A 78 -7.96 16.23 -28.97
C THR A 78 -6.83 15.44 -29.63
N LEU A 79 -5.83 16.13 -30.15
CA LEU A 79 -4.62 15.54 -30.67
C LEU A 79 -3.47 15.75 -29.70
N CYS A 80 -2.65 14.73 -29.50
CA CYS A 80 -1.42 14.85 -28.76
C CYS A 80 -0.42 15.68 -29.56
N GLY A 81 -0.16 16.92 -29.13
CA GLY A 81 0.87 17.78 -29.71
C GLY A 81 2.26 17.41 -29.23
N GLY A 82 3.27 17.90 -29.92
CA GLY A 82 4.68 17.80 -29.56
C GLY A 82 5.54 18.52 -30.59
N GLU A 83 6.80 18.83 -30.22
CA GLU A 83 7.73 19.49 -31.15
C GLU A 83 8.26 18.53 -32.23
N SER A 84 8.18 17.22 -31.98
CA SER A 84 8.63 16.18 -32.92
C SER A 84 7.93 14.84 -32.64
N ALA A 85 8.08 13.91 -33.56
CA ALA A 85 7.56 12.53 -33.44
C ALA A 85 8.22 11.73 -32.27
N THR A 86 9.27 12.26 -31.66
CA THR A 86 9.95 11.64 -30.52
C THR A 86 9.67 12.33 -29.18
N ASP A 87 8.89 13.40 -29.20
CA ASP A 87 8.41 14.08 -28.01
C ASP A 87 7.20 13.35 -27.43
N VAL A 88 7.09 13.27 -26.11
CA VAL A 88 5.99 12.65 -25.37
C VAL A 88 5.44 11.34 -25.99
N VAL A 89 6.32 10.48 -26.45
CA VAL A 89 5.99 9.25 -27.21
C VAL A 89 4.89 8.42 -26.54
N GLY A 90 4.86 8.35 -25.21
CA GLY A 90 3.83 7.60 -24.48
C GLY A 90 2.43 8.15 -24.69
N PHE A 91 2.27 9.46 -24.77
CA PHE A 91 0.99 10.10 -25.06
C PHE A 91 0.63 9.98 -26.54
N GLN A 92 1.58 10.15 -27.47
CA GLN A 92 1.35 9.93 -28.90
C GLN A 92 0.88 8.51 -29.19
N GLN A 93 1.47 7.50 -28.51
CA GLN A 93 1.01 6.12 -28.64
C GLN A 93 -0.43 5.90 -28.16
N ILE A 94 -0.88 6.68 -27.17
CA ILE A 94 -2.27 6.61 -26.70
C ILE A 94 -3.20 7.28 -27.70
N ASP A 95 -2.85 8.45 -28.21
CA ASP A 95 -3.58 9.18 -29.24
C ASP A 95 -3.80 8.33 -30.50
N ASP A 96 -2.72 7.75 -31.02
CA ASP A 96 -2.73 6.89 -32.20
C ASP A 96 -3.32 5.48 -31.94
N MET A 97 -3.81 5.17 -30.72
CA MET A 97 -4.23 3.83 -30.30
C MET A 97 -3.17 2.73 -30.51
N GLY A 98 -1.90 3.15 -30.61
CA GLY A 98 -0.74 2.27 -30.81
C GLY A 98 0.01 1.89 -29.53
N HIS A 99 -0.55 2.17 -28.37
CA HIS A 99 0.07 1.88 -27.09
C HIS A 99 0.16 0.36 -26.81
N THR A 100 1.14 0.00 -26.01
CA THR A 100 1.35 -1.39 -25.56
C THR A 100 1.28 -1.47 -24.04
N SER A 101 1.34 -2.69 -23.50
CA SER A 101 1.33 -2.96 -22.05
C SER A 101 2.52 -2.36 -21.30
N VAL A 102 3.55 -1.89 -21.97
CA VAL A 102 4.72 -1.24 -21.36
C VAL A 102 4.62 0.30 -21.35
N ASN A 103 3.51 0.88 -21.80
CA ASN A 103 3.31 2.32 -21.79
C ASN A 103 3.29 2.85 -20.35
N SER A 104 4.24 3.75 -20.02
CA SER A 104 4.42 4.26 -18.67
C SER A 104 3.24 5.13 -18.21
N ASN A 105 2.63 5.91 -19.11
CA ASN A 105 1.52 6.81 -18.75
C ASN A 105 0.29 6.02 -18.31
N LEU A 106 -0.05 4.94 -19.00
CA LEU A 106 -1.13 4.03 -18.59
C LEU A 106 -0.82 3.32 -17.28
N ARG A 107 0.42 2.85 -17.09
CA ARG A 107 0.85 2.24 -15.85
C ARG A 107 0.74 3.21 -14.66
N ASP A 108 1.12 4.46 -14.86
CA ASP A 108 1.10 5.46 -13.79
C ASP A 108 -0.33 5.76 -13.36
N VAL A 109 -1.27 5.94 -14.30
CA VAL A 109 -2.70 6.09 -13.97
C VAL A 109 -3.22 4.88 -13.20
N TRP A 110 -2.93 3.67 -13.68
CA TRP A 110 -3.27 2.45 -12.97
C TRP A 110 -2.75 2.43 -11.53
N SER A 111 -1.46 2.74 -11.34
CA SER A 111 -0.83 2.76 -10.02
C SER A 111 -1.48 3.77 -9.08
N TRP A 112 -1.81 4.97 -9.56
CA TRP A 112 -2.46 6.00 -8.76
C TRP A 112 -3.88 5.61 -8.35
N MET A 113 -4.69 5.10 -9.29
CA MET A 113 -6.05 4.67 -8.99
C MET A 113 -6.05 3.53 -7.96
N PHE A 114 -5.21 2.52 -8.15
CA PHE A 114 -5.09 1.43 -7.17
C PHE A 114 -4.49 1.86 -5.83
N SER A 115 -3.63 2.86 -5.80
CA SER A 115 -3.17 3.48 -4.55
C SER A 115 -4.33 4.17 -3.80
N GLY A 116 -5.22 4.85 -4.53
CA GLY A 116 -6.43 5.44 -3.96
C GLY A 116 -7.37 4.39 -3.38
N ILE A 117 -7.60 3.29 -4.11
CA ILE A 117 -8.39 2.14 -3.65
C ILE A 117 -7.78 1.54 -2.37
N SER A 118 -6.45 1.36 -2.34
CA SER A 118 -5.74 0.80 -1.20
C SER A 118 -5.88 1.67 0.05
N ARG A 119 -5.67 2.99 -0.07
CA ARG A 119 -5.86 3.93 1.03
C ARG A 119 -7.31 3.95 1.52
N ALA A 120 -8.28 3.91 0.61
CA ALA A 120 -9.69 3.84 0.96
C ALA A 120 -10.06 2.54 1.67
N ASN A 121 -9.54 1.40 1.21
CA ASN A 121 -9.74 0.11 1.85
C ASN A 121 -9.17 0.10 3.27
N TYR A 122 -7.97 0.64 3.45
CA TYR A 122 -7.34 0.76 4.76
C TYR A 122 -8.17 1.60 5.74
N PHE A 123 -8.71 2.75 5.30
CA PHE A 123 -9.63 3.53 6.12
C PHE A 123 -10.87 2.72 6.51
N LEU A 124 -11.47 2.02 5.55
CA LEU A 124 -12.70 1.26 5.76
C LEU A 124 -12.50 0.00 6.61
N GLU A 125 -11.31 -0.57 6.66
CA GLU A 125 -10.95 -1.67 7.55
C GLU A 125 -11.09 -1.26 9.03
N PHE A 126 -10.68 -0.03 9.35
CA PHE A 126 -10.72 0.51 10.70
C PHE A 126 -11.92 1.44 10.97
N GLN A 127 -12.93 1.47 10.09
CA GLN A 127 -14.05 2.41 10.14
C GLN A 127 -14.82 2.41 11.48
N ASP A 128 -14.80 1.30 12.21
CA ASP A 128 -15.57 1.11 13.45
C ASP A 128 -14.68 1.08 14.71
N LYS A 129 -13.39 1.40 14.59
CA LYS A 129 -12.45 1.32 15.72
C LYS A 129 -12.71 2.39 16.77
N THR A 130 -13.10 3.60 16.38
CA THR A 130 -13.38 4.73 17.26
C THR A 130 -14.69 5.39 16.87
N ASP A 131 -15.51 5.76 17.87
CA ASP A 131 -16.79 6.44 17.65
C ASP A 131 -16.63 7.95 17.90
N PHE A 132 -17.10 8.78 16.95
CA PHE A 132 -17.10 10.25 17.04
C PHE A 132 -18.18 10.84 16.14
N GLU A 133 -18.56 12.09 16.42
CA GLU A 133 -19.53 12.81 15.59
C GLU A 133 -18.95 13.06 14.19
N GLY A 134 -19.72 12.75 13.14
CA GLY A 134 -19.24 12.92 11.75
C GLY A 134 -18.56 11.70 11.13
N ARG A 135 -18.26 10.64 11.88
CA ARG A 135 -17.64 9.41 11.36
C ARG A 135 -18.35 8.86 10.12
N ASN A 136 -19.69 8.75 10.18
CA ASN A 136 -20.48 8.23 9.07
C ASN A 136 -20.36 9.07 7.80
N LYS A 137 -20.16 10.38 7.94
CA LYS A 137 -19.91 11.27 6.81
C LYS A 137 -18.56 10.95 6.17
N MET A 138 -17.51 10.82 6.96
CA MET A 138 -16.16 10.46 6.44
C MET A 138 -16.18 9.08 5.76
N ILE A 139 -16.88 8.09 6.33
CA ILE A 139 -17.06 6.78 5.71
C ILE A 139 -17.75 6.90 4.34
N ALA A 140 -18.80 7.73 4.23
CA ALA A 140 -19.49 7.94 2.97
C ALA A 140 -18.58 8.59 1.92
N GLU A 141 -17.79 9.60 2.31
CA GLU A 141 -16.80 10.24 1.43
C GLU A 141 -15.75 9.25 0.93
N VAL A 142 -15.18 8.43 1.81
CA VAL A 142 -14.20 7.40 1.44
C VAL A 142 -14.79 6.37 0.49
N ARG A 143 -16.02 5.92 0.72
CA ARG A 143 -16.72 4.99 -0.18
C ARG A 143 -16.97 5.59 -1.56
N PHE A 144 -17.32 6.87 -1.62
CA PHE A 144 -17.48 7.59 -2.87
C PHE A 144 -16.14 7.67 -3.62
N LEU A 145 -15.06 8.10 -2.94
CA LEU A 145 -13.74 8.20 -3.54
C LEU A 145 -13.22 6.83 -4.02
N ARG A 146 -13.44 5.77 -3.24
CA ARG A 146 -13.09 4.41 -3.65
C ARG A 146 -13.81 4.00 -4.94
N ALA A 147 -15.09 4.34 -5.07
CA ALA A 147 -15.85 4.07 -6.29
C ALA A 147 -15.36 4.89 -7.48
N TYR A 148 -14.89 6.11 -7.24
CA TYR A 148 -14.28 6.94 -8.27
C TYR A 148 -12.95 6.37 -8.78
N TYR A 149 -12.12 5.81 -7.88
CA TYR A 149 -10.83 5.22 -8.25
C TYR A 149 -10.94 3.87 -8.97
N HIS A 150 -12.08 3.17 -8.88
CA HIS A 150 -12.37 1.94 -9.62
C HIS A 150 -12.75 2.19 -11.07
#